data_5d00d5c2fa48a54dad6c9e1ec6f33d77
#
_entry.id   5d00d5c2fa48a54dad6c9e1ec6f33d77
#
_cell.length_a   1.000
_cell.length_b   1.000
_cell.length_c   1.000
_cell.angle_alpha   90.00
_cell.angle_beta   90.00
_cell.angle_gamma   90.00
#
_symmetry.space_group_name_H-M   'P 1'
#
loop_
_entity.id
_entity.type
_entity.pdbx_description
1 polymer ?
#
loop_
_entity_poly.entity_id
_entity_poly.type
_entity_poly.pdbx_seq_one_letter_code
_entity_poly.pdbx_strand_id
1 'polypeptide(L)'
;GSHGAPFTRQTDKLEKPGAYFHPLLASLITGAARLMLAITECQIEAQGLEWAFCDTDSMAIAKTGGITDCDFRQRVEAITDWFAALNPYAFGGSILKIESENASLETRKPKRLYCWAISSKRYALFNLSEGRPIMRKVSAHGLGHLRSPYKGDEAPADIPAPHDSVLRSGVERWHCDLWFQIVSAALDGKADRPALDFHPALSAPVISRYGATAPELLRWFDGYNAELPYRQQVKPFGFLLAMRSKPDWNGERLVAA
;
A
#
# COMPACT_ATOMS: atom_id res chain seq x y z
N GLY A 1 2.37 -1.48 32.28
CA GLY A 1 3.43 -1.40 31.32
C GLY A 1 4.68 -0.85 31.99
N SER A 2 5.78 -1.61 32.03
CA SER A 2 7.09 -1.12 32.47
C SER A 2 7.56 -0.09 31.47
N HIS A 3 7.60 1.15 31.87
CA HIS A 3 8.34 2.17 31.12
C HIS A 3 9.83 1.82 31.25
N GLY A 4 10.41 1.28 30.17
CA GLY A 4 11.86 1.11 30.09
C GLY A 4 12.54 2.45 30.32
N ALA A 5 13.74 2.43 30.91
CA ALA A 5 14.52 3.65 31.10
C ALA A 5 14.72 4.37 29.76
N PRO A 6 14.53 5.68 29.69
CA PRO A 6 14.79 6.42 28.47
C PRO A 6 16.26 6.26 28.08
N PHE A 7 16.52 5.90 26.84
CA PHE A 7 17.85 5.87 26.30
C PHE A 7 18.02 6.94 25.21
N THR A 8 19.18 7.55 25.19
CA THR A 8 19.52 8.53 24.15
C THR A 8 20.51 7.90 23.19
N ARG A 9 20.16 7.92 21.90
CA ARG A 9 21.10 7.54 20.84
C ARG A 9 21.41 8.75 20.00
N GLN A 10 22.68 9.03 19.85
CA GLN A 10 23.12 10.05 18.91
C GLN A 10 22.98 9.51 17.48
N THR A 11 22.36 10.27 16.59
CA THR A 11 22.28 9.97 15.19
C THR A 11 22.74 11.16 14.37
N ASP A 12 23.57 10.91 13.40
CA ASP A 12 24.03 11.87 12.39
C ASP A 12 23.10 11.92 11.16
N LYS A 13 22.10 11.04 11.11
CA LYS A 13 21.10 10.99 10.03
C LYS A 13 19.94 11.94 10.31
N LEU A 14 20.22 13.22 10.35
CA LEU A 14 19.18 14.24 10.33
C LEU A 14 18.67 14.41 8.91
N GLU A 15 17.36 14.67 8.78
CA GLU A 15 16.79 15.12 7.51
C GLU A 15 17.51 16.41 7.08
N LYS A 16 18.15 16.35 5.95
CA LYS A 16 18.77 17.51 5.29
C LYS A 16 18.15 17.67 3.92
N PRO A 17 17.98 18.91 3.45
CA PRO A 17 17.55 19.14 2.07
C PRO A 17 18.49 18.41 1.11
N GLY A 18 17.91 17.56 0.25
CA GLY A 18 18.67 16.90 -0.82
C GLY A 18 19.03 17.86 -1.95
N ALA A 19 19.88 17.42 -2.88
CA ALA A 19 20.29 18.21 -4.03
C ALA A 19 19.13 18.70 -4.93
N TYR A 20 18.01 17.99 -4.91
CA TYR A 20 16.81 18.33 -5.68
C TYR A 20 15.67 18.85 -4.82
N PHE A 21 15.96 19.30 -3.60
CA PHE A 21 14.95 19.87 -2.71
C PHE A 21 14.33 21.13 -3.31
N HIS A 22 13.06 21.01 -3.69
CA HIS A 22 12.31 22.13 -4.24
C HIS A 22 10.85 22.07 -3.78
N PRO A 23 10.51 22.64 -2.60
CA PRO A 23 9.21 22.46 -1.97
C PRO A 23 8.05 22.97 -2.82
N LEU A 24 8.24 24.04 -3.58
CA LEU A 24 7.22 24.57 -4.48
C LEU A 24 6.88 23.56 -5.59
N LEU A 25 7.88 23.01 -6.27
CA LEU A 25 7.64 21.98 -7.29
C LEU A 25 6.99 20.73 -6.71
N ALA A 26 7.46 20.27 -5.54
CA ALA A 26 6.85 19.14 -4.86
C ALA A 26 5.36 19.38 -4.55
N SER A 27 5.02 20.60 -4.08
CA SER A 27 3.63 20.98 -3.81
C SER A 27 2.78 21.06 -5.08
N LEU A 28 3.34 21.57 -6.18
CA LEU A 28 2.63 21.62 -7.47
C LEU A 28 2.39 20.23 -8.05
N ILE A 29 3.39 19.34 -7.99
CA ILE A 29 3.25 17.94 -8.43
C ILE A 29 2.17 17.22 -7.65
N THR A 30 2.20 17.31 -6.31
CA THR A 30 1.19 16.66 -5.47
C THR A 30 -0.19 17.29 -5.61
N GLY A 31 -0.25 18.59 -5.81
CA GLY A 31 -1.49 19.32 -6.10
C GLY A 31 -2.11 18.89 -7.44
N ALA A 32 -1.30 18.77 -8.49
CA ALA A 32 -1.74 18.28 -9.79
C ALA A 32 -2.24 16.83 -9.72
N ALA A 33 -1.53 15.93 -9.01
CA ALA A 33 -1.96 14.55 -8.82
C ALA A 33 -3.32 14.48 -8.13
N ARG A 34 -3.54 15.26 -7.07
CA ARG A 34 -4.84 15.33 -6.37
C ARG A 34 -5.95 15.86 -7.26
N LEU A 35 -5.68 16.89 -8.06
CA LEU A 35 -6.64 17.41 -9.03
C LEU A 35 -7.02 16.34 -10.06
N MET A 36 -6.03 15.62 -10.59
CA MET A 36 -6.26 14.52 -11.54
C MET A 36 -7.13 13.42 -10.92
N LEU A 37 -6.88 13.02 -9.68
CA LEU A 37 -7.71 12.03 -8.98
C LEU A 37 -9.15 12.53 -8.77
N ALA A 38 -9.34 13.78 -8.35
CA ALA A 38 -10.67 14.37 -8.18
C ALA A 38 -11.46 14.43 -9.49
N ILE A 39 -10.80 14.80 -10.59
CA ILE A 39 -11.42 14.78 -11.93
C ILE A 39 -11.76 13.34 -12.33
N THR A 40 -10.87 12.38 -12.07
CA THR A 40 -11.12 10.96 -12.35
C THR A 40 -12.33 10.46 -11.55
N GLU A 41 -12.46 10.81 -10.29
CA GLU A 41 -13.64 10.49 -9.47
C GLU A 41 -14.92 11.01 -10.11
N CYS A 42 -14.96 12.29 -10.49
CA CYS A 42 -16.12 12.86 -11.19
C CYS A 42 -16.45 12.12 -12.49
N GLN A 43 -15.46 11.70 -13.27
CA GLN A 43 -15.67 10.94 -14.50
C GLN A 43 -16.19 9.52 -14.21
N ILE A 44 -15.72 8.86 -13.17
CA ILE A 44 -16.19 7.54 -12.73
C ILE A 44 -17.67 7.63 -12.33
N GLU A 45 -18.05 8.61 -11.52
CA GLU A 45 -19.43 8.84 -11.11
C GLU A 45 -20.34 9.17 -12.31
N ALA A 46 -19.87 10.02 -13.23
CA ALA A 46 -20.60 10.35 -14.47
C ALA A 46 -20.86 9.13 -15.35
N GLN A 47 -20.01 8.12 -15.32
CA GLN A 47 -20.19 6.83 -16.00
C GLN A 47 -21.03 5.84 -15.19
N GLY A 48 -21.52 6.21 -13.99
CA GLY A 48 -22.28 5.31 -13.12
C GLY A 48 -21.47 4.16 -12.58
N LEU A 49 -20.18 4.38 -12.38
CA LEU A 49 -19.23 3.44 -11.78
C LEU A 49 -18.88 3.88 -10.36
N GLU A 50 -18.21 3.01 -9.63
CA GLU A 50 -17.67 3.25 -8.32
C GLU A 50 -16.15 3.07 -8.32
N TRP A 51 -15.48 3.49 -7.26
CA TRP A 51 -14.07 3.23 -7.06
C TRP A 51 -13.82 2.55 -5.71
N ALA A 52 -12.83 1.68 -5.64
CA ALA A 52 -12.52 0.88 -4.47
C ALA A 52 -11.49 1.56 -3.56
N PHE A 53 -10.48 2.18 -4.13
CA PHE A 53 -9.45 2.93 -3.41
C PHE A 53 -8.69 3.89 -4.33
N CYS A 54 -8.07 4.90 -3.72
CA CYS A 54 -7.07 5.77 -4.35
C CYS A 54 -5.72 5.54 -3.67
N ASP A 55 -4.65 5.45 -4.45
CA ASP A 55 -3.30 5.37 -3.92
C ASP A 55 -2.37 6.34 -4.65
N THR A 56 -2.03 7.43 -3.99
CA THR A 56 -1.09 8.48 -4.42
C THR A 56 -1.45 9.14 -5.75
N ASP A 57 -1.35 8.44 -6.87
CA ASP A 57 -1.57 8.86 -8.24
C ASP A 57 -2.36 7.83 -9.06
N SER A 58 -2.96 6.86 -8.39
CA SER A 58 -3.76 5.83 -9.02
C SER A 58 -5.11 5.64 -8.33
N MET A 59 -6.10 5.17 -9.10
CA MET A 59 -7.44 4.87 -8.63
C MET A 59 -7.90 3.52 -9.15
N ALA A 60 -8.50 2.71 -8.29
CA ALA A 60 -9.09 1.44 -8.67
C ALA A 60 -10.59 1.62 -8.92
N ILE A 61 -11.00 1.49 -10.19
CA ILE A 61 -12.40 1.56 -10.59
C ILE A 61 -13.05 0.21 -10.33
N ALA A 62 -14.19 0.23 -9.63
CA ALA A 62 -14.97 -0.95 -9.31
C ALA A 62 -16.15 -1.10 -10.27
N LYS A 63 -16.39 -2.34 -10.69
CA LYS A 63 -17.58 -2.69 -11.46
C LYS A 63 -18.78 -2.74 -10.52
N THR A 64 -19.80 -1.93 -10.80
CA THR A 64 -21.06 -1.93 -10.07
C THR A 64 -21.95 -3.11 -10.52
N GLY A 65 -22.91 -3.47 -9.66
CA GLY A 65 -23.91 -4.47 -10.01
C GLY A 65 -24.77 -4.05 -11.22
N GLY A 66 -25.20 -5.03 -12.02
CA GLY A 66 -26.12 -4.80 -13.13
C GLY A 66 -25.50 -4.42 -14.47
N ILE A 67 -24.20 -4.14 -14.56
CA ILE A 67 -23.51 -3.87 -15.82
C ILE A 67 -22.71 -5.09 -16.30
N THR A 68 -22.64 -5.26 -17.62
CA THR A 68 -21.85 -6.34 -18.23
C THR A 68 -20.33 -6.02 -18.15
N ASP A 69 -19.49 -7.03 -18.36
CA ASP A 69 -18.03 -6.81 -18.40
C ASP A 69 -17.63 -5.97 -19.63
N CYS A 70 -18.40 -6.07 -20.72
CA CYS A 70 -18.20 -5.26 -21.91
C CYS A 70 -18.53 -3.79 -21.65
N ASP A 71 -19.70 -3.50 -21.06
CA ASP A 71 -20.10 -2.13 -20.71
C ASP A 71 -19.14 -1.50 -19.70
N PHE A 72 -18.72 -2.28 -18.71
CA PHE A 72 -17.71 -1.81 -17.75
C PHE A 72 -16.42 -1.37 -18.45
N ARG A 73 -15.91 -2.20 -19.35
CA ARG A 73 -14.71 -1.89 -20.13
C ARG A 73 -14.89 -0.63 -20.96
N GLN A 74 -16.00 -0.51 -21.71
CA GLN A 74 -16.29 0.66 -22.53
C GLN A 74 -16.34 1.95 -21.71
N ARG A 75 -16.94 1.92 -20.52
CA ARG A 75 -17.00 3.08 -19.63
C ARG A 75 -15.62 3.46 -19.10
N VAL A 76 -14.78 2.48 -18.73
CA VAL A 76 -13.39 2.73 -18.31
C VAL A 76 -12.56 3.30 -19.47
N GLU A 77 -12.72 2.77 -20.69
CA GLU A 77 -12.07 3.31 -21.89
C GLU A 77 -12.51 4.75 -22.16
N ALA A 78 -13.80 5.05 -22.05
CA ALA A 78 -14.31 6.42 -22.19
C ALA A 78 -13.69 7.40 -21.19
N ILE A 79 -13.46 6.97 -19.94
CA ILE A 79 -12.74 7.78 -18.94
C ILE A 79 -11.30 8.02 -19.37
N THR A 80 -10.58 6.99 -19.79
CA THR A 80 -9.18 7.14 -20.24
C THR A 80 -9.07 7.99 -21.48
N ASP A 81 -9.98 7.85 -22.43
CA ASP A 81 -10.02 8.65 -23.67
C ASP A 81 -10.31 10.13 -23.38
N TRP A 82 -11.19 10.41 -22.43
CA TRP A 82 -11.45 11.78 -22.01
C TRP A 82 -10.16 12.49 -21.56
N PHE A 83 -9.27 11.80 -20.85
CA PHE A 83 -7.98 12.33 -20.43
C PHE A 83 -6.96 12.48 -21.57
N ALA A 84 -7.18 11.86 -22.72
CA ALA A 84 -6.31 12.06 -23.87
C ALA A 84 -6.31 13.52 -24.36
N ALA A 85 -7.46 14.19 -24.27
CA ALA A 85 -7.58 15.61 -24.63
C ALA A 85 -6.82 16.56 -23.67
N LEU A 86 -6.51 16.10 -22.46
CA LEU A 86 -5.73 16.87 -21.47
C LEU A 86 -4.22 16.60 -21.53
N ASN A 87 -3.77 15.77 -22.46
CA ASN A 87 -2.35 15.45 -22.57
C ASN A 87 -1.55 16.67 -23.07
N PRO A 88 -0.67 17.26 -22.23
CA PRO A 88 0.13 18.41 -22.62
C PRO A 88 1.41 18.03 -23.39
N TYR A 89 1.67 16.75 -23.56
CA TYR A 89 2.91 16.25 -24.15
C TYR A 89 2.78 16.05 -25.66
N ALA A 90 3.91 16.08 -26.36
CA ALA A 90 3.95 15.91 -27.81
C ALA A 90 3.57 14.47 -28.28
N PHE A 91 3.66 13.48 -27.40
CA PHE A 91 3.19 12.12 -27.72
C PHE A 91 1.66 12.02 -27.51
N GLY A 92 0.99 11.36 -28.43
CA GLY A 92 -0.46 11.16 -28.34
C GLY A 92 -0.87 10.16 -27.27
N GLY A 93 -2.18 10.13 -26.98
CA GLY A 93 -2.80 9.20 -26.06
C GLY A 93 -3.17 9.79 -24.70
N SER A 94 -3.77 8.97 -23.86
CA SER A 94 -4.19 9.37 -22.53
C SER A 94 -3.01 9.51 -21.57
N ILE A 95 -3.07 10.50 -20.69
CA ILE A 95 -2.17 10.62 -19.53
C ILE A 95 -2.49 9.60 -18.43
N LEU A 96 -3.70 9.01 -18.44
CA LEU A 96 -4.04 7.88 -17.60
C LEU A 96 -3.68 6.56 -18.28
N LYS A 97 -3.15 5.63 -17.51
CA LYS A 97 -2.81 4.28 -17.95
C LYS A 97 -3.56 3.25 -17.14
N ILE A 98 -4.08 2.22 -17.81
CA ILE A 98 -4.65 1.06 -17.14
C ILE A 98 -3.49 0.13 -16.75
N GLU A 99 -3.25 -0.01 -15.45
CA GLU A 99 -2.19 -0.88 -14.91
C GLU A 99 -2.65 -2.32 -14.68
N SER A 100 -3.90 -2.47 -14.24
CA SER A 100 -4.47 -3.78 -13.91
C SER A 100 -5.89 -3.85 -14.43
N GLU A 101 -6.22 -4.93 -15.11
CA GLU A 101 -7.53 -5.13 -15.74
C GLU A 101 -8.10 -6.52 -15.48
N ASN A 102 -9.40 -6.67 -15.74
CA ASN A 102 -10.12 -7.95 -15.66
C ASN A 102 -9.72 -8.91 -16.81
N ALA A 103 -8.42 -9.20 -16.91
CA ALA A 103 -7.87 -10.11 -17.90
C ALA A 103 -6.80 -11.02 -17.29
N SER A 104 -6.67 -12.22 -17.86
CA SER A 104 -5.52 -13.08 -17.58
C SER A 104 -4.22 -12.41 -18.05
N LEU A 105 -3.18 -12.45 -17.24
CA LEU A 105 -1.87 -11.93 -17.63
C LEU A 105 -1.22 -12.74 -18.75
N GLU A 106 -1.51 -14.03 -18.81
CA GLU A 106 -0.91 -14.97 -19.75
C GLU A 106 -1.65 -14.97 -21.09
N THR A 107 -2.97 -15.12 -21.04
CA THR A 107 -3.78 -15.34 -22.23
C THR A 107 -4.51 -14.11 -22.72
N ARG A 108 -4.51 -13.03 -21.93
CA ARG A 108 -5.28 -11.79 -22.17
C ARG A 108 -6.80 -12.01 -22.28
N LYS A 109 -7.28 -13.23 -22.04
CA LYS A 109 -8.71 -13.53 -22.01
C LYS A 109 -9.34 -12.90 -20.77
N PRO A 110 -10.65 -12.58 -20.82
CA PRO A 110 -11.38 -12.05 -19.68
C PRO A 110 -11.21 -12.95 -18.46
N LYS A 111 -10.73 -12.40 -17.37
CA LYS A 111 -10.57 -13.06 -16.07
C LYS A 111 -10.83 -12.03 -14.98
N ARG A 112 -11.86 -12.26 -14.17
CA ARG A 112 -12.27 -11.31 -13.16
C ARG A 112 -11.16 -11.06 -12.15
N LEU A 113 -10.85 -9.79 -11.92
CA LEU A 113 -9.91 -9.30 -10.90
C LEU A 113 -10.73 -8.77 -9.73
N TYR A 114 -10.46 -9.29 -8.55
CA TYR A 114 -11.09 -8.88 -7.31
C TYR A 114 -10.15 -7.97 -6.53
N CYS A 115 -10.73 -7.11 -5.71
CA CYS A 115 -10.01 -6.25 -4.79
C CYS A 115 -10.49 -6.50 -3.36
N TRP A 116 -9.54 -6.63 -2.44
CA TRP A 116 -9.77 -6.51 -1.01
C TRP A 116 -8.91 -5.38 -0.47
N ALA A 117 -9.53 -4.30 0.00
CA ALA A 117 -8.84 -3.13 0.51
C ALA A 117 -9.19 -2.90 1.98
N ILE A 118 -8.16 -2.80 2.82
CA ILE A 118 -8.26 -2.36 4.22
C ILE A 118 -8.11 -0.84 4.28
N SER A 119 -7.25 -0.30 3.43
CA SER A 119 -7.03 1.13 3.25
C SER A 119 -6.38 1.39 1.89
N SER A 120 -6.23 2.65 1.50
CA SER A 120 -5.61 3.07 0.23
C SER A 120 -4.19 2.50 0.01
N LYS A 121 -3.47 2.20 1.09
CA LYS A 121 -2.10 1.67 1.06
C LYS A 121 -1.99 0.21 1.51
N ARG A 122 -3.12 -0.44 1.78
CA ARG A 122 -3.18 -1.84 2.24
C ARG A 122 -4.30 -2.55 1.53
N TYR A 123 -3.98 -3.13 0.39
CA TYR A 123 -4.94 -3.83 -0.46
C TYR A 123 -4.29 -5.00 -1.20
N ALA A 124 -5.11 -5.90 -1.66
CA ALA A 124 -4.72 -6.97 -2.57
C ALA A 124 -5.65 -7.01 -3.78
N LEU A 125 -5.07 -7.18 -4.95
CA LEU A 125 -5.77 -7.58 -6.17
C LEU A 125 -5.49 -9.06 -6.42
N PHE A 126 -6.53 -9.83 -6.69
CA PHE A 126 -6.42 -11.27 -6.84
C PHE A 126 -7.42 -11.83 -7.85
N ASN A 127 -7.07 -12.96 -8.43
CA ASN A 127 -8.02 -13.79 -9.15
C ASN A 127 -8.47 -14.95 -8.25
N LEU A 128 -9.60 -15.56 -8.56
CA LEU A 128 -10.00 -16.82 -7.94
C LEU A 128 -9.67 -17.99 -8.87
N SER A 129 -9.10 -19.05 -8.29
CA SER A 129 -8.92 -20.34 -8.93
C SER A 129 -9.42 -21.41 -7.97
N GLU A 130 -10.42 -22.15 -8.38
CA GLU A 130 -11.06 -23.18 -7.53
C GLU A 130 -11.50 -22.64 -6.14
N GLY A 131 -12.00 -21.39 -6.12
CA GLY A 131 -12.42 -20.73 -4.91
C GLY A 131 -11.27 -20.15 -4.05
N ARG A 132 -10.01 -20.37 -4.43
CA ARG A 132 -8.84 -19.86 -3.70
C ARG A 132 -8.27 -18.60 -4.35
N PRO A 133 -7.85 -17.60 -3.55
CA PRO A 133 -7.28 -16.37 -4.11
C PRO A 133 -5.85 -16.61 -4.63
N ILE A 134 -5.57 -16.10 -5.81
CA ILE A 134 -4.22 -16.03 -6.41
C ILE A 134 -3.83 -14.57 -6.51
N MET A 135 -2.82 -14.15 -5.77
CA MET A 135 -2.42 -12.75 -5.70
C MET A 135 -1.86 -12.24 -7.04
N ARG A 136 -2.35 -11.08 -7.44
CA ARG A 136 -2.00 -10.37 -8.67
C ARG A 136 -1.24 -9.06 -8.40
N LYS A 137 -1.58 -8.38 -7.33
CA LYS A 137 -0.90 -7.19 -6.79
C LYS A 137 -1.18 -7.12 -5.31
N VAL A 138 -0.18 -6.80 -4.52
CA VAL A 138 -0.35 -6.59 -3.09
C VAL A 138 0.34 -5.30 -2.68
N SER A 139 -0.32 -4.55 -1.82
CA SER A 139 0.22 -3.37 -1.18
C SER A 139 0.19 -3.57 0.33
N ALA A 140 1.34 -3.48 0.95
CA ALA A 140 1.52 -3.77 2.37
C ALA A 140 2.37 -2.68 3.03
N HIS A 141 1.97 -1.43 2.83
CA HIS A 141 2.65 -0.30 3.46
C HIS A 141 2.64 -0.43 4.98
N GLY A 142 3.81 -0.19 5.56
CA GLY A 142 4.04 -0.42 6.99
C GLY A 142 4.63 -1.79 7.31
N LEU A 143 4.60 -2.74 6.39
CA LEU A 143 5.26 -4.05 6.53
C LEU A 143 6.61 -4.13 5.82
N GLY A 144 6.90 -3.22 4.90
CA GLY A 144 8.14 -3.21 4.12
C GLY A 144 9.44 -3.04 4.92
N HIS A 145 9.33 -2.70 6.21
CA HIS A 145 10.49 -2.63 7.11
C HIS A 145 10.77 -3.96 7.82
N LEU A 146 9.85 -4.91 7.72
CA LEU A 146 10.02 -6.22 8.30
C LEU A 146 10.91 -7.06 7.37
N ARG A 147 11.80 -7.81 7.96
CA ARG A 147 12.55 -8.81 7.21
C ARG A 147 11.63 -9.98 6.87
N SER A 148 11.86 -10.60 5.71
CA SER A 148 11.18 -11.84 5.38
C SER A 148 11.27 -12.82 6.56
N PRO A 149 10.16 -13.45 6.95
CA PRO A 149 10.16 -14.53 7.93
C PRO A 149 10.81 -15.80 7.39
N TYR A 150 10.89 -15.93 6.06
CA TYR A 150 11.44 -17.12 5.42
C TYR A 150 12.96 -17.06 5.33
N LYS A 151 13.57 -18.23 5.52
CA LYS A 151 14.97 -18.48 5.24
C LYS A 151 15.02 -19.42 4.02
N GLY A 152 15.20 -18.85 2.83
CA GLY A 152 15.20 -19.65 1.61
C GLY A 152 13.78 -20.07 1.17
N ASP A 153 13.58 -21.36 0.85
CA ASP A 153 12.35 -21.88 0.25
C ASP A 153 11.28 -22.35 1.27
N GLU A 154 11.30 -21.81 2.47
CA GLU A 154 10.38 -22.18 3.56
C GLU A 154 8.95 -21.64 3.40
N ALA A 155 8.53 -21.26 2.19
CA ALA A 155 7.15 -20.80 1.97
C ALA A 155 6.16 -21.94 2.26
N PRO A 156 5.01 -21.65 2.93
CA PRO A 156 4.01 -22.66 3.23
C PRO A 156 3.52 -23.36 1.95
N ALA A 157 3.56 -24.71 1.96
CA ALA A 157 3.19 -25.51 0.79
C ALA A 157 1.69 -25.46 0.46
N ASP A 158 0.86 -25.15 1.43
CA ASP A 158 -0.59 -25.04 1.32
C ASP A 158 -1.08 -23.68 0.79
N ILE A 159 -0.18 -22.68 0.74
CA ILE A 159 -0.50 -21.36 0.19
C ILE A 159 -0.10 -21.32 -1.30
N PRO A 160 -1.05 -21.04 -2.21
CA PRO A 160 -0.74 -20.95 -3.64
C PRO A 160 0.34 -19.90 -3.92
N ALA A 161 1.25 -20.22 -4.82
CA ALA A 161 2.22 -19.23 -5.27
C ALA A 161 1.48 -18.03 -5.91
N PRO A 162 1.92 -16.79 -5.64
CA PRO A 162 1.40 -15.64 -6.36
C PRO A 162 1.81 -15.72 -7.83
N HIS A 163 1.17 -14.92 -8.67
CA HIS A 163 1.59 -14.83 -10.06
C HIS A 163 3.04 -14.29 -10.15
N ASP A 164 3.84 -14.85 -11.04
CA ASP A 164 5.26 -14.50 -11.19
C ASP A 164 5.53 -13.01 -11.38
N SER A 165 4.61 -12.28 -12.04
CA SER A 165 4.75 -10.83 -12.21
C SER A 165 4.78 -10.07 -10.87
N VAL A 166 4.15 -10.60 -9.82
CA VAL A 166 4.14 -9.99 -8.49
C VAL A 166 5.52 -10.06 -7.87
N LEU A 167 6.14 -11.22 -7.93
CA LEU A 167 7.50 -11.42 -7.39
C LEU A 167 8.54 -10.61 -8.18
N ARG A 168 8.38 -10.54 -9.52
CA ARG A 168 9.25 -9.70 -10.36
C ARG A 168 9.11 -8.20 -10.10
N SER A 169 8.01 -7.74 -9.52
CA SER A 169 7.83 -6.34 -9.11
C SER A 169 8.57 -5.97 -7.82
N GLY A 170 9.30 -6.92 -7.22
CA GLY A 170 10.05 -6.70 -5.98
C GLY A 170 9.24 -6.93 -4.70
N VAL A 171 8.02 -7.44 -4.82
CA VAL A 171 7.22 -7.85 -3.66
C VAL A 171 7.73 -9.20 -3.15
N GLU A 172 8.03 -9.29 -1.87
CA GLU A 172 8.45 -10.55 -1.27
C GLU A 172 7.30 -11.55 -1.14
N ARG A 173 7.58 -12.84 -1.28
CA ARG A 173 6.60 -13.94 -1.23
C ARG A 173 5.74 -13.88 0.03
N TRP A 174 6.33 -13.63 1.19
CA TRP A 174 5.60 -13.63 2.46
C TRP A 174 4.54 -12.53 2.58
N HIS A 175 4.69 -11.41 1.85
CA HIS A 175 3.64 -10.40 1.76
C HIS A 175 2.41 -10.97 1.04
N CYS A 176 2.62 -11.76 0.01
CA CYS A 176 1.54 -12.42 -0.72
C CYS A 176 0.86 -13.49 0.15
N ASP A 177 1.64 -14.24 0.91
CA ASP A 177 1.11 -15.28 1.81
C ASP A 177 0.30 -14.67 2.96
N LEU A 178 0.74 -13.54 3.49
CA LEU A 178 -0.02 -12.75 4.46
C LEU A 178 -1.38 -12.29 3.88
N TRP A 179 -1.35 -11.73 2.67
CA TRP A 179 -2.58 -11.31 1.99
C TRP A 179 -3.47 -12.48 1.61
N PHE A 180 -2.90 -13.63 1.27
CA PHE A 180 -3.67 -14.85 1.04
C PHE A 180 -4.49 -15.22 2.27
N GLN A 181 -3.91 -15.20 3.46
CA GLN A 181 -4.63 -15.51 4.70
C GLN A 181 -5.74 -14.49 5.00
N ILE A 182 -5.46 -13.20 4.82
CA ILE A 182 -6.44 -12.13 5.01
C ILE A 182 -7.62 -12.29 4.05
N VAL A 183 -7.34 -12.47 2.77
CA VAL A 183 -8.39 -12.59 1.74
C VAL A 183 -9.17 -13.88 1.89
N SER A 184 -8.50 -15.00 2.20
CA SER A 184 -9.19 -16.29 2.43
C SER A 184 -10.16 -16.18 3.61
N ALA A 185 -9.72 -15.58 4.72
CA ALA A 185 -10.59 -15.36 5.86
C ALA A 185 -11.79 -14.48 5.53
N ALA A 186 -11.58 -13.45 4.68
CA ALA A 186 -12.66 -12.60 4.23
C ALA A 186 -13.67 -13.35 3.34
N LEU A 187 -13.20 -14.19 2.43
CA LEU A 187 -14.05 -15.03 1.58
C LEU A 187 -14.85 -16.06 2.40
N ASP A 188 -14.28 -16.55 3.50
CA ASP A 188 -14.95 -17.46 4.44
C ASP A 188 -15.89 -16.75 5.43
N GLY A 189 -16.08 -15.44 5.31
CA GLY A 189 -16.90 -14.65 6.24
C GLY A 189 -16.27 -14.43 7.62
N LYS A 190 -14.94 -14.60 7.74
CA LYS A 190 -14.15 -14.49 8.98
C LYS A 190 -13.10 -13.38 8.89
N ALA A 191 -13.43 -12.28 8.24
CA ALA A 191 -12.51 -11.17 7.95
C ALA A 191 -11.86 -10.56 9.20
N ASP A 192 -12.50 -10.69 10.37
CA ASP A 192 -12.01 -10.23 11.67
C ASP A 192 -10.98 -11.17 12.31
N ARG A 193 -10.82 -12.38 11.79
CA ARG A 193 -9.97 -13.45 12.36
C ARG A 193 -9.10 -14.16 11.31
N PRO A 194 -8.26 -13.44 10.56
CA PRO A 194 -7.34 -14.10 9.64
C PRO A 194 -6.29 -14.91 10.42
N ALA A 195 -5.91 -16.06 9.89
CA ALA A 195 -4.83 -16.88 10.44
C ALA A 195 -3.46 -16.27 10.07
N LEU A 196 -2.94 -15.39 10.91
CA LEU A 196 -1.69 -14.69 10.67
C LEU A 196 -0.45 -15.38 11.28
N ASP A 197 -0.65 -16.48 11.95
CA ASP A 197 0.36 -17.30 12.61
C ASP A 197 0.89 -18.45 11.73
N PHE A 198 0.63 -18.37 10.42
CA PHE A 198 1.05 -19.40 9.46
C PHE A 198 2.56 -19.61 9.38
N HIS A 199 3.35 -18.68 9.92
CA HIS A 199 4.78 -18.82 10.06
C HIS A 199 5.27 -18.28 11.42
N PRO A 200 6.09 -19.04 12.18
CA PRO A 200 6.53 -18.65 13.53
C PRO A 200 7.21 -17.29 13.61
N ALA A 201 7.90 -16.86 12.54
CA ALA A 201 8.57 -15.56 12.52
C ALA A 201 7.59 -14.36 12.50
N LEU A 202 6.33 -14.55 12.12
CA LEU A 202 5.31 -13.50 12.14
C LEU A 202 4.78 -13.23 13.54
N SER A 203 4.87 -14.21 14.45
CA SER A 203 4.50 -14.03 15.85
C SER A 203 5.59 -13.37 16.69
N ALA A 204 6.80 -13.18 16.12
CA ALA A 204 7.88 -12.51 16.83
C ALA A 204 7.52 -11.03 17.06
N PRO A 205 7.70 -10.51 18.29
CA PRO A 205 7.40 -9.13 18.58
C PRO A 205 8.25 -8.19 17.73
N VAL A 206 7.61 -7.19 17.15
CA VAL A 206 8.25 -6.15 16.35
C VAL A 206 8.00 -4.83 17.03
N ILE A 207 9.04 -4.05 17.22
CA ILE A 207 8.94 -2.70 17.74
C ILE A 207 9.27 -1.73 16.61
N SER A 208 8.44 -0.73 16.46
CA SER A 208 8.65 0.34 15.50
C SER A 208 8.87 1.66 16.25
N ARG A 209 9.73 2.49 15.72
CA ARG A 209 9.95 3.85 16.21
C ARG A 209 10.01 4.80 15.02
N TYR A 210 9.75 6.06 15.30
CA TYR A 210 9.97 7.11 14.33
C TYR A 210 11.48 7.33 14.15
N GLY A 211 11.89 7.54 12.91
CA GLY A 211 13.24 8.01 12.59
C GLY A 211 13.46 9.44 13.09
N ALA A 212 14.70 9.87 13.06
CA ALA A 212 15.10 11.16 13.60
C ALA A 212 14.53 12.32 12.78
N THR A 213 13.54 13.01 13.35
CA THR A 213 13.19 14.36 12.93
C THR A 213 13.97 15.35 13.76
N ALA A 214 14.39 16.48 13.18
CA ALA A 214 15.13 17.50 13.89
C ALA A 214 14.36 17.94 15.15
N PRO A 215 14.99 18.00 16.34
CA PRO A 215 14.30 18.36 17.59
C PRO A 215 13.57 19.70 17.52
N GLU A 216 14.11 20.66 16.77
CA GLU A 216 13.51 21.97 16.54
C GLU A 216 12.18 21.85 15.78
N LEU A 217 12.13 20.98 14.78
CA LEU A 217 10.92 20.73 14.00
C LEU A 217 9.86 20.02 14.84
N LEU A 218 10.25 19.07 15.68
CA LEU A 218 9.32 18.41 16.61
C LEU A 218 8.70 19.43 17.58
N ARG A 219 9.52 20.31 18.17
CA ARG A 219 9.00 21.39 19.05
C ARG A 219 8.05 22.34 18.32
N TRP A 220 8.34 22.64 17.07
CA TRP A 220 7.45 23.44 16.25
C TRP A 220 6.09 22.74 16.04
N PHE A 221 6.09 21.45 15.69
CA PHE A 221 4.86 20.67 15.57
C PHE A 221 4.08 20.57 16.88
N ASP A 222 4.77 20.38 17.99
CA ASP A 222 4.13 20.35 19.32
C ASP A 222 3.43 21.68 19.63
N GLY A 223 4.11 22.81 19.39
CA GLY A 223 3.53 24.13 19.56
C GLY A 223 2.35 24.39 18.62
N TYR A 224 2.49 24.03 17.33
CA TYR A 224 1.43 24.20 16.35
C TYR A 224 0.19 23.34 16.67
N ASN A 225 0.39 22.14 17.17
CA ASN A 225 -0.68 21.18 17.46
C ASN A 225 -1.30 21.32 18.85
N ALA A 226 -0.77 22.16 19.71
CA ALA A 226 -1.09 22.18 21.15
C ALA A 226 -2.59 22.30 21.46
N GLU A 227 -3.34 23.07 20.66
CA GLU A 227 -4.78 23.27 20.84
C GLU A 227 -5.63 22.55 19.78
N LEU A 228 -5.04 21.79 18.89
CA LEU A 228 -5.75 21.12 17.82
C LEU A 228 -6.26 19.74 18.24
N PRO A 229 -7.52 19.38 17.92
CA PRO A 229 -8.00 18.02 18.06
C PRO A 229 -7.12 17.04 17.27
N TYR A 230 -6.90 15.83 17.78
CA TYR A 230 -5.98 14.84 17.19
C TYR A 230 -6.14 14.65 15.68
N ARG A 231 -7.37 14.69 15.15
CA ARG A 231 -7.65 14.53 13.72
C ARG A 231 -7.20 15.71 12.87
N GLN A 232 -7.01 16.87 13.47
CA GLN A 232 -6.59 18.10 12.78
C GLN A 232 -5.09 18.38 12.98
N GLN A 233 -4.42 17.59 13.80
CA GLN A 233 -3.00 17.75 14.06
C GLN A 233 -2.19 17.44 12.81
N VAL A 234 -1.27 18.33 12.50
CA VAL A 234 -0.23 18.10 11.49
C VAL A 234 0.87 17.24 12.11
N LYS A 235 1.20 16.14 11.47
CA LYS A 235 2.25 15.23 11.96
C LYS A 235 3.50 15.37 11.11
N PRO A 236 4.69 15.36 11.73
CA PRO A 236 5.92 15.37 10.98
C PRO A 236 5.99 14.12 10.09
N PHE A 237 6.55 14.27 8.92
CA PHE A 237 6.92 13.14 8.08
C PHE A 237 8.10 12.45 8.76
N GLY A 238 7.88 11.27 9.29
CA GLY A 238 8.91 10.48 9.96
C GLY A 238 9.03 9.10 9.32
N PHE A 239 10.25 8.57 9.29
CA PHE A 239 10.48 7.18 8.95
C PHE A 239 10.09 6.30 10.13
N LEU A 240 9.16 5.39 9.91
CA LEU A 240 8.85 4.35 10.86
C LEU A 240 9.87 3.22 10.65
N LEU A 241 10.81 3.07 11.55
CA LEU A 241 11.71 1.93 11.55
C LEU A 241 11.03 0.80 12.34
N ALA A 242 10.67 -0.27 11.65
CA ALA A 242 10.24 -1.49 12.30
C ALA A 242 11.48 -2.26 12.78
N MET A 243 11.44 -2.66 14.03
CA MET A 243 12.57 -3.30 14.69
C MET A 243 12.13 -4.63 15.26
N ARG A 244 12.87 -5.69 14.98
CA ARG A 244 12.70 -6.96 15.68
C ARG A 244 13.47 -6.91 17.01
N SER A 245 12.83 -7.39 18.06
CA SER A 245 13.55 -7.62 19.30
C SER A 245 14.62 -8.68 19.06
N LYS A 246 15.86 -8.36 19.42
CA LYS A 246 16.95 -9.33 19.49
C LYS A 246 17.20 -9.62 20.96
N PRO A 247 17.52 -10.85 21.35
CA PRO A 247 18.12 -11.09 22.64
C PRO A 247 19.44 -10.31 22.68
N ASP A 248 19.63 -9.51 23.71
CA ASP A 248 20.92 -8.86 23.94
C ASP A 248 21.92 -9.84 24.56
N TRP A 249 23.12 -9.38 24.77
CA TRP A 249 24.18 -10.19 25.41
C TRP A 249 23.90 -10.57 26.87
N ASN A 250 22.91 -9.94 27.51
CA ASN A 250 22.48 -10.25 28.89
C ASN A 250 21.19 -11.08 28.91
N GLY A 251 20.67 -11.48 27.75
CA GLY A 251 19.41 -12.18 27.65
C GLY A 251 18.17 -11.27 27.71
N GLU A 252 18.34 -9.97 27.86
CA GLU A 252 17.27 -9.00 27.73
C GLU A 252 16.94 -8.78 26.26
N ARG A 253 15.70 -8.50 25.98
CA ARG A 253 15.28 -8.20 24.61
C ARG A 253 15.61 -6.76 24.28
N LEU A 254 16.66 -6.55 23.52
CA LEU A 254 16.91 -5.28 22.89
C LEU A 254 16.03 -5.11 21.67
N VAL A 255 15.47 -3.95 21.60
CA VAL A 255 14.79 -3.47 20.43
C VAL A 255 15.81 -2.91 19.49
N ALA A 256 16.15 -3.65 18.45
CA ALA A 256 17.08 -3.19 17.45
C ALA A 256 16.38 -2.34 16.39
N ALA A 257 16.98 -1.19 16.07
CA ALA A 257 16.59 -0.31 14.97
C ALA A 257 16.88 -0.94 13.61
#